data_ccdf169e41b94d119eb7f67adb63c7a3
#
_entry.id   ccdf169e41b94d119eb7f67adb63c7a3
#
_cell.length_a   1.000
_cell.length_b   1.000
_cell.length_c   1.000
_cell.angle_alpha   90.00
_cell.angle_beta   90.00
_cell.angle_gamma   90.00
#
_symmetry.space_group_name_H-M   'P 1'
#
loop_
_entity.id
_entity.type
_entity.pdbx_description
1 polymer ?
#
loop_
_entity_poly.entity_id
_entity_poly.type
_entity_poly.pdbx_seq_one_letter_code
_entity_poly.pdbx_strand_id
1 'polypeptide(L)'
;SLYFERVHIRDTAKVMILLSISFLLVTAEDRFGETVPFSGLLAVMGMGIALKRKRTVVAVRLSSKFNKLWVMAEIMLFVLVGATVDLHYAASAGIAAVVLILGVLIFRMAGVWCCMLGKNLNKKERIFCMFAYMPKATVQAAIGSVPLAMGLPCGQIVLSVAVLAILITAPLGAAGMDLTYDKLLVRSQD
;
A
#
# COMPACT_ATOMS: atom_id res chain seq x y z
N SER A 1 -5.30 3.81 26.88
CA SER A 1 -4.48 5.04 26.96
C SER A 1 -3.98 5.33 28.38
N LEU A 2 -4.69 4.92 29.42
CA LEU A 2 -4.27 5.02 30.82
C LEU A 2 -3.01 4.19 31.15
N TYR A 3 -2.79 3.07 30.44
CA TYR A 3 -1.63 2.19 30.65
C TYR A 3 -0.31 2.88 30.28
N PHE A 4 -0.30 3.71 29.21
CA PHE A 4 0.90 4.42 28.78
C PHE A 4 1.27 5.64 29.63
N GLU A 5 0.43 6.06 30.56
CA GLU A 5 0.68 7.18 31.48
C GLU A 5 1.42 6.76 32.75
N ARG A 6 1.13 5.57 33.25
CA ARG A 6 1.69 5.10 34.55
C ARG A 6 3.05 4.42 34.42
N VAL A 7 3.43 3.98 33.22
CA VAL A 7 4.67 3.23 33.03
C VAL A 7 5.54 3.98 32.03
N HIS A 8 6.70 4.45 32.46
CA HIS A 8 7.75 5.04 31.60
C HIS A 8 8.37 3.97 30.70
N ILE A 9 7.57 3.40 29.80
CA ILE A 9 8.01 2.36 28.86
C ILE A 9 8.77 3.03 27.71
N ARG A 10 9.90 2.47 27.32
CA ARG A 10 10.66 2.91 26.14
C ARG A 10 9.76 2.86 24.88
N ASP A 11 9.94 3.82 23.98
CA ASP A 11 9.13 3.88 22.74
C ASP A 11 9.21 2.60 21.91
N THR A 12 10.33 1.86 21.99
CA THR A 12 10.47 0.55 21.33
C THR A 12 9.48 -0.49 21.87
N ALA A 13 9.31 -0.56 23.20
CA ALA A 13 8.35 -1.48 23.78
C ALA A 13 6.90 -1.09 23.45
N LYS A 14 6.60 0.21 23.32
CA LYS A 14 5.29 0.69 22.83
C LYS A 14 5.03 0.24 21.39
N VAL A 15 6.05 0.28 20.52
CA VAL A 15 5.95 -0.23 19.15
C VAL A 15 5.64 -1.73 19.15
N MET A 16 6.35 -2.52 19.97
CA MET A 16 6.13 -3.97 20.09
C MET A 16 4.71 -4.28 20.58
N ILE A 17 4.22 -3.58 21.59
CA ILE A 17 2.85 -3.76 22.10
C ILE A 17 1.81 -3.43 21.01
N LEU A 18 1.96 -2.31 20.32
CA LEU A 18 1.05 -1.95 19.24
C LEU A 18 1.08 -2.96 18.10
N LEU A 19 2.27 -3.44 17.73
CA LEU A 19 2.43 -4.47 16.70
C LEU A 19 1.74 -5.78 17.13
N SER A 20 1.96 -6.22 18.35
CA SER A 20 1.32 -7.44 18.91
C SER A 20 -0.20 -7.33 18.92
N ILE A 21 -0.74 -6.18 19.34
CA ILE A 21 -2.19 -5.93 19.31
C ILE A 21 -2.70 -5.93 17.87
N SER A 22 -1.95 -5.35 16.93
CA SER A 22 -2.33 -5.36 15.51
C SER A 22 -2.41 -6.78 14.94
N PHE A 23 -1.43 -7.63 15.24
CA PHE A 23 -1.47 -9.05 14.84
C PHE A 23 -2.63 -9.79 15.49
N LEU A 24 -2.88 -9.57 16.77
CA LEU A 24 -4.03 -10.19 17.45
C LEU A 24 -5.37 -9.78 16.82
N LEU A 25 -5.53 -8.51 16.44
CA LEU A 25 -6.74 -8.03 15.78
C LEU A 25 -6.96 -8.67 14.40
N VAL A 26 -5.89 -8.81 13.61
CA VAL A 26 -5.98 -9.47 12.30
C VAL A 26 -6.24 -10.98 12.47
N THR A 27 -5.54 -11.64 13.39
CA THR A 27 -5.79 -13.08 13.68
C THR A 27 -7.20 -13.30 14.22
N ALA A 28 -7.74 -12.37 15.01
CA ALA A 28 -9.12 -12.45 15.48
C ALA A 28 -10.13 -12.32 14.34
N GLU A 29 -9.86 -11.48 13.33
CA GLU A 29 -10.65 -11.43 12.09
C GLU A 29 -10.71 -12.79 11.40
N ASP A 30 -9.55 -13.45 11.23
CA ASP A 30 -9.46 -14.77 10.59
C ASP A 30 -10.21 -15.87 11.36
N ARG A 31 -10.26 -15.76 12.69
CA ARG A 31 -10.91 -16.77 13.55
C ARG A 31 -12.40 -16.54 13.77
N PHE A 32 -12.81 -15.30 13.88
CA PHE A 32 -14.17 -14.92 14.27
C PHE A 32 -14.93 -14.19 13.16
N GLY A 33 -14.32 -13.94 12.00
CA GLY A 33 -14.90 -13.18 10.89
C GLY A 33 -16.20 -13.79 10.33
N GLU A 34 -16.38 -15.10 10.43
CA GLU A 34 -17.61 -15.77 10.03
C GLU A 34 -18.78 -15.50 11.01
N THR A 35 -18.46 -15.26 12.28
CA THR A 35 -19.48 -15.08 13.34
C THR A 35 -19.76 -13.60 13.59
N VAL A 36 -18.73 -12.77 13.52
CA VAL A 36 -18.83 -11.32 13.74
C VAL A 36 -18.14 -10.60 12.60
N PRO A 37 -18.86 -9.93 11.70
CA PRO A 37 -18.24 -9.21 10.58
C PRO A 37 -17.53 -7.95 11.10
N PHE A 38 -16.24 -8.07 11.41
CA PHE A 38 -15.38 -6.91 11.72
C PHE A 38 -14.09 -6.99 10.89
N SER A 39 -13.49 -5.84 10.60
CA SER A 39 -12.19 -5.80 9.91
C SER A 39 -11.08 -5.44 10.90
N GLY A 40 -10.13 -6.36 11.07
CA GLY A 40 -8.94 -6.18 11.89
C GLY A 40 -8.09 -5.00 11.39
N LEU A 41 -8.00 -4.82 10.08
CA LEU A 41 -7.25 -3.70 9.49
C LEU A 41 -7.91 -2.35 9.82
N LEU A 42 -9.25 -2.26 9.76
CA LEU A 42 -9.98 -1.05 10.18
C LEU A 42 -9.82 -0.78 11.68
N ALA A 43 -9.81 -1.83 12.50
CA ALA A 43 -9.54 -1.71 13.93
C ALA A 43 -8.14 -1.16 14.22
N VAL A 44 -7.12 -1.63 13.50
CA VAL A 44 -5.73 -1.11 13.57
C VAL A 44 -5.67 0.36 13.14
N MET A 45 -6.35 0.73 12.05
CA MET A 45 -6.46 2.14 11.64
C MET A 45 -7.14 3.00 12.72
N GLY A 46 -8.24 2.52 13.28
CA GLY A 46 -8.95 3.18 14.39
C GLY A 46 -8.07 3.39 15.63
N MET A 47 -7.26 2.38 15.96
CA MET A 47 -6.27 2.47 17.05
C MET A 47 -5.22 3.56 16.77
N GLY A 48 -4.71 3.65 15.55
CA GLY A 48 -3.77 4.70 15.12
C GLY A 48 -4.37 6.11 15.22
N ILE A 49 -5.60 6.28 14.75
CA ILE A 49 -6.35 7.55 14.84
C ILE A 49 -6.59 7.94 16.29
N ALA A 50 -7.02 7.01 17.12
CA ALA A 50 -7.24 7.24 18.54
C ALA A 50 -5.97 7.65 19.28
N LEU A 51 -4.85 7.02 18.96
CA LEU A 51 -3.54 7.37 19.51
C LEU A 51 -3.12 8.78 19.08
N LYS A 52 -3.27 9.12 17.79
CA LYS A 52 -2.97 10.46 17.26
C LYS A 52 -3.80 11.53 17.91
N ARG A 53 -5.12 11.31 18.11
CA ARG A 53 -6.03 12.29 18.74
C ARG A 53 -5.70 12.52 20.23
N LYS A 54 -5.34 11.46 20.96
CA LYS A 54 -5.11 11.57 22.41
C LYS A 54 -3.67 11.95 22.77
N ARG A 55 -2.69 11.56 21.99
CA ARG A 55 -1.26 11.71 22.29
C ARG A 55 -0.43 11.98 21.04
N THR A 56 -0.59 13.14 20.44
CA THR A 56 0.08 13.53 19.17
C THR A 56 1.58 13.36 19.22
N VAL A 57 2.25 13.79 20.30
CA VAL A 57 3.72 13.70 20.44
C VAL A 57 4.19 12.24 20.44
N VAL A 58 3.48 11.35 21.14
CA VAL A 58 3.79 9.91 21.17
C VAL A 58 3.54 9.30 19.81
N ALA A 59 2.42 9.63 19.16
CA ALA A 59 2.06 9.14 17.85
C ALA A 59 3.12 9.49 16.79
N VAL A 60 3.63 10.72 16.78
CA VAL A 60 4.68 11.16 15.84
C VAL A 60 5.98 10.37 16.06
N ARG A 61 6.43 10.20 17.31
CA ARG A 61 7.64 9.42 17.63
C ARG A 61 7.50 7.94 17.24
N LEU A 62 6.33 7.34 17.49
CA LEU A 62 6.06 5.97 17.11
C LEU A 62 5.95 5.82 15.59
N SER A 63 5.30 6.78 14.89
CA SER A 63 5.23 6.80 13.43
C SER A 63 6.61 6.77 12.78
N SER A 64 7.58 7.54 13.29
CA SER A 64 8.96 7.50 12.80
C SER A 64 9.61 6.13 12.95
N LYS A 65 9.34 5.40 14.05
CA LYS A 65 9.85 4.04 14.26
C LYS A 65 9.15 3.03 13.36
N PHE A 66 7.83 3.13 13.23
CA PHE A 66 7.06 2.29 12.30
C PHE A 66 7.49 2.49 10.85
N ASN A 67 7.83 3.72 10.45
CA ASN A 67 8.33 3.99 9.11
C ASN A 67 9.64 3.24 8.81
N LYS A 68 10.55 3.14 9.78
CA LYS A 68 11.78 2.34 9.63
C LYS A 68 11.49 0.84 9.51
N LEU A 69 10.55 0.34 10.30
CA LEU A 69 10.09 -1.06 10.20
C LEU A 69 9.40 -1.32 8.85
N TRP A 70 8.62 -0.35 8.38
CA TRP A 70 7.95 -0.44 7.07
C TRP A 70 8.94 -0.61 5.93
N VAL A 71 10.00 0.21 5.87
CA VAL A 71 11.02 0.09 4.83
C VAL A 71 11.66 -1.29 4.81
N MET A 72 12.01 -1.83 6.00
CA MET A 72 12.56 -3.18 6.12
C MET A 72 11.56 -4.25 5.66
N ALA A 73 10.32 -4.15 6.12
CA ALA A 73 9.26 -5.09 5.75
C ALA A 73 8.94 -5.04 4.25
N GLU A 74 8.97 -3.84 3.65
CA GLU A 74 8.77 -3.62 2.23
C GLU A 74 9.86 -4.30 1.39
N ILE A 75 11.12 -4.14 1.77
CA ILE A 75 12.26 -4.81 1.11
C ILE A 75 12.07 -6.34 1.19
N MET A 76 11.77 -6.87 2.38
CA MET A 76 11.54 -8.30 2.56
C MET A 76 10.36 -8.81 1.71
N LEU A 77 9.26 -8.04 1.65
CA LEU A 77 8.10 -8.37 0.82
C LEU A 77 8.50 -8.51 -0.65
N PHE A 78 9.21 -7.53 -1.20
CA PHE A 78 9.60 -7.57 -2.61
C PHE A 78 10.61 -8.68 -2.90
N VAL A 79 11.54 -8.97 -2.01
CA VAL A 79 12.48 -10.08 -2.15
C VAL A 79 11.75 -11.43 -2.14
N LEU A 80 10.86 -11.64 -1.17
CA LEU A 80 10.10 -12.89 -1.06
C LEU A 80 9.15 -13.08 -2.24
N VAL A 81 8.39 -12.04 -2.59
CA VAL A 81 7.48 -12.09 -3.75
C VAL A 81 8.27 -12.32 -5.04
N GLY A 82 9.40 -11.64 -5.23
CA GLY A 82 10.26 -11.84 -6.39
C GLY A 82 10.83 -13.26 -6.47
N ALA A 83 11.18 -13.86 -5.33
CA ALA A 83 11.69 -15.23 -5.28
C ALA A 83 10.60 -16.29 -5.55
N THR A 84 9.33 -15.99 -5.32
CA THR A 84 8.21 -16.91 -5.55
C THR A 84 7.61 -16.80 -6.95
N VAL A 85 7.99 -15.78 -7.73
CA VAL A 85 7.50 -15.61 -9.10
C VAL A 85 8.18 -16.60 -10.04
N ASP A 86 7.38 -17.38 -10.73
CA ASP A 86 7.84 -18.23 -11.80
C ASP A 86 7.90 -17.43 -13.11
N LEU A 87 9.13 -17.20 -13.60
CA LEU A 87 9.39 -16.46 -14.82
C LEU A 87 8.80 -17.11 -16.07
N HIS A 88 8.60 -18.44 -16.04
CA HIS A 88 7.96 -19.14 -17.13
C HIS A 88 6.48 -18.76 -17.28
N TYR A 89 5.76 -18.65 -16.18
CA TYR A 89 4.38 -18.14 -16.20
C TYR A 89 4.32 -16.66 -16.57
N ALA A 90 5.27 -15.85 -16.11
CA ALA A 90 5.36 -14.46 -16.49
C ALA A 90 5.61 -14.29 -18.01
N ALA A 91 6.46 -15.11 -18.60
CA ALA A 91 6.74 -15.12 -20.04
C ALA A 91 5.54 -15.69 -20.84
N SER A 92 4.87 -16.73 -20.37
CA SER A 92 3.71 -17.34 -21.03
C SER A 92 2.48 -16.43 -21.00
N ALA A 93 2.29 -15.64 -19.93
CA ALA A 93 1.24 -14.62 -19.86
C ALA A 93 1.45 -13.50 -20.91
N GLY A 94 2.71 -13.24 -21.29
CA GLY A 94 3.16 -12.52 -22.47
C GLY A 94 2.43 -11.20 -22.76
N ILE A 95 2.19 -10.94 -24.04
CA ILE A 95 1.54 -9.71 -24.55
C ILE A 95 0.13 -9.51 -23.97
N ALA A 96 -0.62 -10.58 -23.72
CA ALA A 96 -1.96 -10.48 -23.17
C ALA A 96 -1.96 -9.83 -21.76
N ALA A 97 -1.01 -10.19 -20.90
CA ALA A 97 -0.88 -9.57 -19.58
C ALA A 97 -0.51 -8.09 -19.68
N VAL A 98 0.40 -7.73 -20.59
CA VAL A 98 0.78 -6.33 -20.82
C VAL A 98 -0.40 -5.51 -21.33
N VAL A 99 -1.16 -6.01 -22.31
CA VAL A 99 -2.36 -5.34 -22.82
C VAL A 99 -3.40 -5.16 -21.72
N LEU A 100 -3.62 -6.19 -20.91
CA LEU A 100 -4.55 -6.11 -19.78
C LEU A 100 -4.09 -5.05 -18.76
N ILE A 101 -2.80 -5.03 -18.40
CA ILE A 101 -2.24 -4.04 -17.45
C ILE A 101 -2.40 -2.63 -17.99
N LEU A 102 -2.07 -2.40 -19.26
CA LEU A 102 -2.21 -1.09 -19.89
C LEU A 102 -3.69 -0.67 -20.01
N GLY A 103 -4.58 -1.59 -20.35
CA GLY A 103 -6.02 -1.34 -20.40
C GLY A 103 -6.57 -0.92 -19.05
N VAL A 104 -6.27 -1.68 -17.99
CA VAL A 104 -6.66 -1.34 -16.61
C VAL A 104 -6.07 0.01 -16.17
N LEU A 105 -4.83 0.31 -16.60
CA LEU A 105 -4.18 1.57 -16.28
C LEU A 105 -4.93 2.78 -16.89
N ILE A 106 -5.39 2.67 -18.14
CA ILE A 106 -6.19 3.72 -18.80
C ILE A 106 -7.48 3.97 -18.02
N PHE A 107 -8.24 2.91 -17.67
CA PHE A 107 -9.45 3.05 -16.87
C PHE A 107 -9.18 3.68 -15.50
N ARG A 108 -8.07 3.32 -14.87
CA ARG A 108 -7.66 3.90 -13.59
C ARG A 108 -7.35 5.39 -13.73
N MET A 109 -6.60 5.78 -14.75
CA MET A 109 -6.29 7.19 -15.03
C MET A 109 -7.57 8.00 -15.30
N ALA A 110 -8.49 7.46 -16.05
CA ALA A 110 -9.81 8.07 -16.28
C ALA A 110 -10.59 8.23 -14.97
N GLY A 111 -10.58 7.21 -14.10
CA GLY A 111 -11.20 7.29 -12.77
C GLY A 111 -10.59 8.37 -11.89
N VAL A 112 -9.26 8.49 -11.84
CA VAL A 112 -8.57 9.56 -11.10
C VAL A 112 -8.95 10.93 -11.66
N TRP A 113 -8.99 11.09 -12.98
CA TRP A 113 -9.43 12.32 -13.62
C TRP A 113 -10.87 12.68 -13.23
N CYS A 114 -11.81 11.74 -13.28
CA CYS A 114 -13.19 11.96 -12.86
C CYS A 114 -13.31 12.37 -11.38
N CYS A 115 -12.55 11.74 -10.49
CA CYS A 115 -12.54 12.08 -9.07
C CYS A 115 -12.04 13.50 -8.79
N MET A 116 -11.27 14.08 -9.71
CA MET A 116 -10.76 15.45 -9.61
C MET A 116 -11.64 16.50 -10.27
N LEU A 117 -12.69 16.08 -10.97
CA LEU A 117 -13.72 17.00 -11.48
C LEU A 117 -14.45 17.60 -10.26
N GLY A 118 -14.55 18.91 -10.19
CA GLY A 118 -15.17 19.62 -9.06
C GLY A 118 -14.23 20.03 -7.94
N LYS A 119 -12.92 19.75 -8.03
CA LYS A 119 -11.91 20.33 -7.16
C LYS A 119 -11.25 21.56 -7.82
N ASN A 120 -10.86 22.54 -6.99
CA ASN A 120 -10.18 23.77 -7.45
C ASN A 120 -8.72 23.48 -7.83
N LEU A 121 -8.51 22.45 -8.67
CA LEU A 121 -7.20 22.05 -9.18
C LEU A 121 -7.07 22.46 -10.64
N ASN A 122 -5.90 23.01 -10.98
CA ASN A 122 -5.58 23.38 -12.34
C ASN A 122 -5.48 22.12 -13.24
N LYS A 123 -5.71 22.25 -14.53
CA LYS A 123 -5.58 21.10 -15.46
C LYS A 123 -4.21 20.43 -15.38
N LYS A 124 -3.15 21.22 -15.19
CA LYS A 124 -1.77 20.71 -15.02
C LYS A 124 -1.61 19.87 -13.76
N GLU A 125 -2.14 20.33 -12.65
CA GLU A 125 -2.10 19.61 -11.37
C GLU A 125 -2.91 18.29 -11.43
N ARG A 126 -4.03 18.27 -12.16
CA ARG A 126 -4.80 17.04 -12.38
C ARG A 126 -4.01 16.00 -13.16
N ILE A 127 -3.28 16.42 -14.20
CA ILE A 127 -2.41 15.51 -14.97
C ILE A 127 -1.29 14.97 -14.07
N PHE A 128 -0.66 15.82 -13.25
CA PHE A 128 0.34 15.37 -12.29
C PHE A 128 -0.22 14.32 -11.33
N CYS A 129 -1.41 14.56 -10.79
CA CYS A 129 -2.08 13.59 -9.92
C CYS A 129 -2.35 12.26 -10.62
N MET A 130 -2.68 12.24 -11.92
CA MET A 130 -2.83 11.00 -12.68
C MET A 130 -1.53 10.20 -12.69
N PHE A 131 -0.38 10.85 -12.93
CA PHE A 131 0.93 10.20 -12.87
C PHE A 131 1.28 9.74 -11.45
N ALA A 132 0.98 10.56 -10.43
CA ALA A 132 1.25 10.22 -9.04
C ALA A 132 0.45 8.99 -8.54
N TYR A 133 -0.74 8.77 -9.09
CA TYR A 133 -1.58 7.60 -8.78
C TYR A 133 -1.33 6.39 -9.69
N MET A 134 -0.43 6.50 -10.68
CA MET A 134 -0.11 5.40 -11.58
C MET A 134 0.66 4.25 -10.90
N PRO A 135 1.72 4.49 -10.10
CA PRO A 135 2.49 3.41 -9.52
C PRO A 135 1.64 2.52 -8.61
N LYS A 136 1.86 1.22 -8.73
CA LYS A 136 1.35 0.21 -7.81
C LYS A 136 2.55 -0.58 -7.31
N ALA A 137 2.60 -0.85 -6.02
CA ALA A 137 3.74 -1.55 -5.45
C ALA A 137 3.31 -2.52 -4.34
N THR A 138 3.54 -2.18 -3.09
CA THR A 138 3.42 -3.04 -1.91
C THR A 138 2.07 -3.71 -1.74
N VAL A 139 0.98 -2.96 -1.88
CA VAL A 139 -0.39 -3.51 -1.71
C VAL A 139 -0.69 -4.54 -2.79
N GLN A 140 -0.28 -4.29 -4.03
CA GLN A 140 -0.50 -5.23 -5.14
C GLN A 140 0.34 -6.49 -4.99
N ALA A 141 1.58 -6.39 -4.52
CA ALA A 141 2.43 -7.53 -4.23
C ALA A 141 1.83 -8.38 -3.09
N ALA A 142 1.40 -7.74 -2.01
CA ALA A 142 0.79 -8.43 -0.88
C ALA A 142 -0.52 -9.13 -1.26
N ILE A 143 -1.46 -8.44 -1.90
CA ILE A 143 -2.74 -9.04 -2.32
C ILE A 143 -2.54 -10.07 -3.43
N GLY A 144 -1.62 -9.84 -4.36
CA GLY A 144 -1.33 -10.77 -5.45
C GLY A 144 -0.76 -12.11 -4.99
N SER A 145 -0.11 -12.15 -3.82
CA SER A 145 0.42 -13.39 -3.24
C SER A 145 -0.63 -14.25 -2.51
N VAL A 146 -1.77 -13.65 -2.11
CA VAL A 146 -2.80 -14.34 -1.31
C VAL A 146 -3.38 -15.58 -2.01
N PRO A 147 -3.79 -15.55 -3.30
CA PRO A 147 -4.30 -16.72 -3.98
C PRO A 147 -3.30 -17.89 -4.02
N LEU A 148 -2.00 -17.56 -4.14
CA LEU A 148 -0.94 -18.57 -4.10
C LEU A 148 -0.81 -19.17 -2.70
N ALA A 149 -0.83 -18.34 -1.66
CA ALA A 149 -0.78 -18.79 -0.27
C ALA A 149 -1.99 -19.66 0.12
N MET A 150 -3.15 -19.41 -0.50
CA MET A 150 -4.37 -20.23 -0.34
C MET A 150 -4.35 -21.52 -1.18
N GLY A 151 -3.30 -21.77 -1.96
CA GLY A 151 -3.19 -22.96 -2.81
C GLY A 151 -4.15 -22.99 -4.00
N LEU A 152 -4.66 -21.83 -4.44
CA LEU A 152 -5.55 -21.76 -5.59
C LEU A 152 -4.82 -22.04 -6.91
N PRO A 153 -5.43 -22.77 -7.86
CA PRO A 153 -4.81 -23.12 -9.14
C PRO A 153 -4.35 -21.90 -9.96
N CYS A 154 -5.04 -20.76 -9.80
CA CYS A 154 -4.69 -19.51 -10.46
C CYS A 154 -3.62 -18.69 -9.73
N GLY A 155 -3.16 -19.14 -8.56
CA GLY A 155 -2.27 -18.35 -7.68
C GLY A 155 -0.99 -17.88 -8.36
N GLN A 156 -0.32 -18.75 -9.12
CA GLN A 156 0.90 -18.40 -9.87
C GLN A 156 0.65 -17.36 -10.96
N ILE A 157 -0.46 -17.49 -11.69
CA ILE A 157 -0.81 -16.53 -12.75
C ILE A 157 -1.11 -15.15 -12.14
N VAL A 158 -1.90 -15.11 -11.07
CA VAL A 158 -2.26 -13.85 -10.39
C VAL A 158 -1.02 -13.16 -9.85
N LEU A 159 -0.13 -13.89 -9.18
CA LEU A 159 1.12 -13.35 -8.65
C LEU A 159 2.02 -12.83 -9.78
N SER A 160 2.20 -13.59 -10.86
CA SER A 160 3.04 -13.19 -12.00
C SER A 160 2.51 -11.92 -12.67
N VAL A 161 1.20 -11.82 -12.89
CA VAL A 161 0.57 -10.61 -13.46
C VAL A 161 0.69 -9.42 -12.49
N ALA A 162 0.56 -9.64 -11.19
CA ALA A 162 0.73 -8.60 -10.17
C ALA A 162 2.15 -8.03 -10.18
N VAL A 163 3.17 -8.89 -10.25
CA VAL A 163 4.58 -8.49 -10.30
C VAL A 163 4.91 -7.79 -11.62
N LEU A 164 4.44 -8.29 -12.76
CA LEU A 164 4.58 -7.62 -14.06
C LEU A 164 3.96 -6.22 -14.04
N ALA A 165 2.77 -6.08 -13.43
CA ALA A 165 2.13 -4.78 -13.30
C ALA A 165 2.97 -3.80 -12.47
N ILE A 166 3.62 -4.26 -11.39
CA ILE A 166 4.53 -3.43 -10.59
C ILE A 166 5.75 -3.02 -11.42
N LEU A 167 6.40 -3.97 -12.10
CA LEU A 167 7.59 -3.73 -12.92
C LEU A 167 7.33 -2.72 -14.05
N ILE A 168 6.13 -2.69 -14.59
CA ILE A 168 5.73 -1.74 -15.65
C ILE A 168 5.31 -0.40 -15.04
N THR A 169 4.40 -0.41 -14.05
CA THR A 169 3.76 0.83 -13.60
C THR A 169 4.62 1.64 -12.62
N ALA A 170 5.48 1.02 -11.83
CA ALA A 170 6.31 1.73 -10.86
C ALA A 170 7.37 2.61 -11.54
N PRO A 171 8.18 2.10 -12.51
CA PRO A 171 9.14 2.96 -13.22
C PRO A 171 8.46 4.03 -14.08
N LEU A 172 7.37 3.67 -14.78
CA LEU A 172 6.62 4.63 -15.59
C LEU A 172 6.03 5.76 -14.75
N GLY A 173 5.47 5.44 -13.59
CA GLY A 173 4.92 6.43 -12.68
C GLY A 173 6.01 7.29 -12.04
N ALA A 174 7.13 6.71 -11.62
CA ALA A 174 8.27 7.45 -11.08
C ALA A 174 8.84 8.42 -12.12
N ALA A 175 9.13 7.94 -13.33
CA ALA A 175 9.60 8.79 -14.43
C ALA A 175 8.58 9.87 -14.80
N GLY A 176 7.28 9.52 -14.82
CA GLY A 176 6.21 10.49 -15.07
C GLY A 176 6.17 11.59 -14.01
N MET A 177 6.32 11.25 -12.74
CA MET A 177 6.39 12.23 -11.65
C MET A 177 7.62 13.13 -11.77
N ASP A 178 8.80 12.56 -11.97
CA ASP A 178 10.05 13.32 -12.05
C ASP A 178 10.06 14.30 -13.22
N LEU A 179 9.57 13.88 -14.39
CA LEU A 179 9.50 14.72 -15.59
C LEU A 179 8.46 15.82 -15.51
N THR A 180 7.44 15.64 -14.67
CA THR A 180 6.27 16.55 -14.63
C THR A 180 6.22 17.41 -13.37
N TYR A 181 6.97 17.05 -12.32
CA TYR A 181 6.96 17.74 -11.03
C TYR A 181 7.18 19.26 -11.15
N ASP A 182 8.28 19.69 -11.77
CA ASP A 182 8.62 21.10 -11.90
C ASP A 182 7.73 21.88 -12.88
N LYS A 183 7.10 21.18 -13.83
CA LYS A 183 6.32 21.80 -14.92
C LYS A 183 4.83 21.92 -14.63
N LEU A 184 4.31 21.00 -13.82
CA LEU A 184 2.86 20.85 -13.62
C LEU A 184 2.39 21.29 -12.23
N LEU A 185 3.27 21.31 -11.23
CA LEU A 185 2.95 21.80 -9.89
C LEU A 185 3.29 23.28 -9.76
N VAL A 186 2.31 24.06 -9.25
CA VAL A 186 2.54 25.43 -8.83
C VAL A 186 3.08 25.39 -7.41
N ARG A 187 4.31 25.90 -7.19
CA ARG A 187 4.84 26.10 -5.84
C ARG A 187 4.00 27.16 -5.15
N SER A 188 3.29 26.79 -4.09
CA SER A 188 2.74 27.77 -3.15
C SER A 188 3.93 28.50 -2.53
N GLN A 189 4.02 29.79 -2.76
CA GLN A 189 4.91 30.67 -2.01
C GLN A 189 4.17 31.01 -0.72
N ASP A 190 4.39 30.21 0.32
CA ASP A 190 4.12 30.58 1.71
C ASP A 190 5.39 31.10 2.36
#